data_10736dd2117c0487ef80d8b289e579e0
#
_entry.id   10736dd2117c0487ef80d8b289e579e0
#
_cell.length_a   1.000
_cell.length_b   1.000
_cell.length_c   1.000
_cell.angle_alpha   90.00
_cell.angle_beta   90.00
_cell.angle_gamma   90.00
#
_symmetry.space_group_name_H-M   'P 1'
#
loop_
_entity.id
_entity.type
_entity.pdbx_description
1 polymer ?
#
loop_
_entity_poly.entity_id
_entity_poly.type
_entity_poly.pdbx_seq_one_letter_code
_entity_poly.pdbx_strand_id
1 'polypeptide(L)'
;MPLEIIAMEQVKMMANKLWGGRFDKAADGEMYSFLSSENVALDTALIAYDIEGSLAHVCMLAKQGIIAKKEAGEILSALAAVQKKAGEGKFSLDPALEDVHTNVEAAVTAITANGKKMHTARSRNDQVSLDTRMYMRVAINEVSAALLELQASLLELSKKDCVFPTYTHTQVAQPASLLFWCHAHHCEIERDLERLSQLYARVNECPLGSGAVAGTTWNIDRNYTAKLLGFSAPTANPMDSVGSRGELEAELLSHLYLAMAHASKIATDVILLANKRLIVLPDEYSTGSSMMPQKKNPDPFELVRGKASRMLGLYVHAAGLLKSVPSGYNLDSQESKYALLQGVKTAEQSFSILAHALPLLKFDKEEIVLELEKGYACATELADLLAKKGVPFRSAHSVAGGIVKECIAKKKFLSALSASEVSAVAGVKITDAELKEAVSVDKVARFSAAYKIPAASAHAKALEARVKALDAAHALLEKEVKALVK
;
A
#
# COMPACT_ATOMS: atom_id res chain seq x y z
N MET A 1 -36.65 23.77 6.19
CA MET A 1 -36.24 25.16 6.47
C MET A 1 -36.02 25.85 5.12
N PRO A 2 -36.49 27.08 4.90
CA PRO A 2 -36.27 27.79 3.66
C PRO A 2 -34.77 28.07 3.45
N LEU A 3 -34.28 27.87 2.22
CA LEU A 3 -32.88 28.12 1.82
C LEU A 3 -32.35 29.53 2.22
N GLU A 4 -33.23 30.51 2.33
CA GLU A 4 -32.87 31.86 2.78
C GLU A 4 -32.45 31.97 4.26
N ILE A 5 -33.00 31.12 5.15
CA ILE A 5 -32.62 31.12 6.58
C ILE A 5 -31.25 30.46 6.76
N ILE A 6 -30.99 29.41 5.99
CA ILE A 6 -29.66 28.74 5.98
C ILE A 6 -28.60 29.72 5.44
N ALA A 7 -28.89 30.47 4.39
CA ALA A 7 -27.99 31.49 3.84
C ALA A 7 -27.71 32.63 4.81
N MET A 8 -28.72 33.10 5.58
CA MET A 8 -28.55 34.20 6.55
C MET A 8 -27.80 33.77 7.81
N GLU A 9 -27.95 32.52 8.27
CA GLU A 9 -27.13 31.98 9.36
C GLU A 9 -25.67 31.74 8.90
N GLN A 10 -25.45 31.26 7.70
CA GLN A 10 -24.12 31.15 7.10
C GLN A 10 -23.42 32.51 6.97
N VAL A 11 -24.10 33.54 6.57
CA VAL A 11 -23.55 34.90 6.48
C VAL A 11 -23.19 35.48 7.85
N LYS A 12 -23.93 35.18 8.92
CA LYS A 12 -23.59 35.60 10.29
C LYS A 12 -22.38 34.85 10.84
N MET A 13 -22.16 33.59 10.46
CA MET A 13 -20.96 32.79 10.84
C MET A 13 -19.69 33.27 10.13
N MET A 14 -19.81 33.91 8.95
CA MET A 14 -18.68 34.43 8.17
C MET A 14 -17.96 35.64 8.79
N ALA A 15 -18.52 36.27 9.82
CA ALA A 15 -17.97 37.49 10.44
C ALA A 15 -16.73 37.25 11.33
N ASN A 16 -16.30 35.98 11.58
CA ASN A 16 -15.20 35.64 12.50
C ASN A 16 -14.06 34.84 11.85
N LYS A 17 -13.70 35.14 10.60
CA LYS A 17 -12.54 34.48 9.98
C LYS A 17 -11.23 34.96 10.56
N LEU A 18 -10.32 34.05 10.85
CA LEU A 18 -8.99 34.32 11.42
C LEU A 18 -8.13 35.26 10.53
N TRP A 19 -8.44 35.34 9.21
CA TRP A 19 -7.69 36.13 8.22
C TRP A 19 -8.49 37.28 7.60
N GLY A 20 -9.66 37.64 8.15
CA GLY A 20 -10.60 38.60 7.57
C GLY A 20 -10.21 40.07 7.67
N GLY A 21 -9.18 40.44 8.46
CA GLY A 21 -8.88 41.84 8.81
C GLY A 21 -8.50 42.79 7.67
N ARG A 22 -8.17 42.25 6.46
CA ARG A 22 -7.82 43.06 5.27
C ARG A 22 -9.00 43.25 4.30
N PHE A 23 -10.03 42.47 4.44
CA PHE A 23 -11.10 42.41 3.44
C PHE A 23 -12.32 43.24 3.88
N ASP A 24 -12.82 44.12 3.00
CA ASP A 24 -14.00 44.92 3.25
C ASP A 24 -15.31 44.14 3.08
N LYS A 25 -15.28 42.98 2.42
CA LYS A 25 -16.44 42.13 2.16
C LYS A 25 -16.22 40.73 2.66
N ALA A 26 -17.28 40.06 3.11
CA ALA A 26 -17.27 38.66 3.39
C ALA A 26 -16.95 37.83 2.13
N ALA A 27 -16.33 36.67 2.30
CA ALA A 27 -16.11 35.77 1.18
C ALA A 27 -17.44 35.23 0.66
N ASP A 28 -17.52 35.02 -0.66
CA ASP A 28 -18.67 34.40 -1.31
C ASP A 28 -18.89 32.96 -0.81
N GLY A 29 -20.14 32.60 -0.59
CA GLY A 29 -20.48 31.30 -0.02
C GLY A 29 -20.21 30.13 -0.95
N GLU A 30 -20.43 30.29 -2.26
CA GLU A 30 -20.14 29.26 -3.26
C GLU A 30 -18.63 29.05 -3.40
N MET A 31 -17.85 30.14 -3.48
CA MET A 31 -16.39 30.10 -3.49
C MET A 31 -15.87 29.35 -2.24
N TYR A 32 -16.44 29.67 -1.06
CA TYR A 32 -15.99 29.05 0.18
C TYR A 32 -16.30 27.56 0.23
N SER A 33 -17.49 27.16 -0.20
CA SER A 33 -17.87 25.75 -0.32
C SER A 33 -16.97 24.99 -1.30
N PHE A 34 -16.61 25.62 -2.41
CA PHE A 34 -15.68 25.04 -3.39
C PHE A 34 -14.29 24.79 -2.80
N LEU A 35 -13.80 25.67 -1.92
CA LEU A 35 -12.48 25.52 -1.30
C LEU A 35 -12.44 24.49 -0.16
N SER A 36 -13.53 24.32 0.60
CA SER A 36 -13.45 23.65 1.91
C SER A 36 -14.28 22.37 2.04
N SER A 37 -15.38 22.21 1.30
CA SER A 37 -16.35 21.13 1.58
C SER A 37 -15.76 19.72 1.49
N GLU A 38 -15.04 19.43 0.40
CA GLU A 38 -14.38 18.13 0.24
C GLU A 38 -13.16 18.01 1.16
N ASN A 39 -12.39 19.09 1.30
CA ASN A 39 -11.19 19.13 2.12
C ASN A 39 -11.50 18.79 3.58
N VAL A 40 -12.53 19.38 4.19
CA VAL A 40 -12.93 19.12 5.58
C VAL A 40 -13.35 17.66 5.77
N ALA A 41 -14.05 17.07 4.80
CA ALA A 41 -14.42 15.65 4.88
C ALA A 41 -13.18 14.73 4.89
N LEU A 42 -12.18 15.02 4.06
CA LEU A 42 -10.91 14.30 4.02
C LEU A 42 -10.06 14.53 5.28
N ASP A 43 -10.09 15.73 5.82
CA ASP A 43 -9.36 16.14 7.03
C ASP A 43 -9.77 15.36 8.29
N THR A 44 -10.92 14.71 8.27
CA THR A 44 -11.33 13.81 9.36
C THR A 44 -10.26 12.74 9.67
N ALA A 45 -9.53 12.27 8.65
CA ALA A 45 -8.44 11.32 8.80
C ALA A 45 -7.19 11.93 9.48
N LEU A 46 -7.09 13.26 9.56
CA LEU A 46 -5.93 13.98 10.09
C LEU A 46 -6.13 14.52 11.51
N ILE A 47 -7.32 14.42 12.10
CA ILE A 47 -7.66 14.98 13.42
C ILE A 47 -6.64 14.56 14.49
N ALA A 48 -6.31 13.28 14.57
CA ALA A 48 -5.39 12.77 15.58
C ALA A 48 -3.99 13.36 15.43
N TYR A 49 -3.52 13.48 14.19
CA TYR A 49 -2.18 14.00 13.86
C TYR A 49 -2.08 15.50 14.10
N ASP A 50 -3.11 16.28 13.77
CA ASP A 50 -3.16 17.72 14.06
C ASP A 50 -3.11 18.00 15.57
N ILE A 51 -3.87 17.25 16.36
CA ILE A 51 -3.86 17.38 17.82
C ILE A 51 -2.47 17.01 18.37
N GLU A 52 -1.88 15.89 17.94
CA GLU A 52 -0.56 15.44 18.40
C GLU A 52 0.55 16.45 18.01
N GLY A 53 0.51 16.94 16.77
CA GLY A 53 1.41 18.00 16.30
C GLY A 53 1.28 19.29 17.12
N SER A 54 0.04 19.67 17.47
CA SER A 54 -0.24 20.83 18.31
C SER A 54 0.23 20.66 19.76
N LEU A 55 0.09 19.45 20.35
CA LEU A 55 0.63 19.13 21.67
C LEU A 55 2.17 19.31 21.69
N ALA A 56 2.88 18.76 20.70
CA ALA A 56 4.33 18.88 20.60
C ALA A 56 4.78 20.34 20.39
N HIS A 57 4.04 21.08 19.58
CA HIS A 57 4.32 22.49 19.31
C HIS A 57 4.17 23.35 20.58
N VAL A 58 3.10 23.18 21.33
CA VAL A 58 2.85 23.90 22.59
C VAL A 58 3.89 23.57 23.64
N CYS A 59 4.31 22.30 23.76
CA CYS A 59 5.44 21.92 24.63
C CYS A 59 6.73 22.66 24.24
N MET A 60 7.01 22.79 22.94
CA MET A 60 8.17 23.54 22.45
C MET A 60 8.06 25.04 22.74
N LEU A 61 6.89 25.67 22.53
CA LEU A 61 6.68 27.09 22.87
C LEU A 61 6.94 27.37 24.35
N ALA A 62 6.47 26.49 25.24
CA ALA A 62 6.71 26.61 26.68
C ALA A 62 8.18 26.42 27.04
N LYS A 63 8.87 25.44 26.46
CA LYS A 63 10.30 25.18 26.66
C LYS A 63 11.15 26.36 26.25
N GLN A 64 10.83 27.02 25.15
CA GLN A 64 11.54 28.18 24.62
C GLN A 64 11.13 29.51 25.32
N GLY A 65 10.18 29.48 26.26
CA GLY A 65 9.70 30.66 26.95
C GLY A 65 8.89 31.62 26.07
N ILE A 66 8.40 31.15 24.91
CA ILE A 66 7.57 31.95 23.98
C ILE A 66 6.18 32.18 24.58
N ILE A 67 5.66 31.18 25.29
CA ILE A 67 4.45 31.28 26.12
C ILE A 67 4.77 30.85 27.56
N ALA A 68 4.03 31.40 28.53
CA ALA A 68 4.23 31.03 29.93
C ALA A 68 3.83 29.57 30.17
N LYS A 69 4.52 28.87 31.09
CA LYS A 69 4.21 27.45 31.41
C LYS A 69 2.77 27.24 31.82
N LYS A 70 2.20 28.19 32.59
CA LYS A 70 0.77 28.13 33.00
C LYS A 70 -0.15 28.18 31.82
N GLU A 71 0.11 29.07 30.85
CA GLU A 71 -0.70 29.18 29.61
C GLU A 71 -0.59 27.92 28.76
N ALA A 72 0.62 27.37 28.64
CA ALA A 72 0.86 26.11 27.97
C ALA A 72 0.05 24.95 28.64
N GLY A 73 0.08 24.87 29.97
CA GLY A 73 -0.68 23.86 30.72
C GLY A 73 -2.20 23.92 30.46
N GLU A 74 -2.75 25.13 30.37
CA GLU A 74 -4.17 25.32 30.04
C GLU A 74 -4.49 24.88 28.58
N ILE A 75 -3.63 25.23 27.62
CA ILE A 75 -3.77 24.82 26.22
C ILE A 75 -3.64 23.31 26.08
N LEU A 76 -2.64 22.70 26.71
CA LEU A 76 -2.42 21.25 26.67
C LEU A 76 -3.58 20.47 27.31
N SER A 77 -4.14 20.97 28.40
CA SER A 77 -5.34 20.38 29.01
C SER A 77 -6.55 20.44 28.09
N ALA A 78 -6.72 21.57 27.37
CA ALA A 78 -7.81 21.73 26.42
C ALA A 78 -7.61 20.82 25.18
N LEU A 79 -6.38 20.70 24.64
CA LEU A 79 -6.05 19.77 23.56
C LEU A 79 -6.33 18.32 23.96
N ALA A 80 -5.95 17.90 25.18
CA ALA A 80 -6.23 16.57 25.70
C ALA A 80 -7.75 16.29 25.80
N ALA A 81 -8.55 17.30 26.17
CA ALA A 81 -10.01 17.19 26.18
C ALA A 81 -10.59 17.03 24.76
N VAL A 82 -10.05 17.75 23.77
CA VAL A 82 -10.45 17.61 22.36
C VAL A 82 -10.03 16.23 21.83
N GLN A 83 -8.79 15.78 22.13
CA GLN A 83 -8.28 14.46 21.76
C GLN A 83 -9.18 13.33 22.29
N LYS A 84 -9.59 13.42 23.56
CA LYS A 84 -10.52 12.45 24.14
C LYS A 84 -11.84 12.42 23.39
N LYS A 85 -12.45 13.58 23.08
CA LYS A 85 -13.69 13.65 22.30
C LYS A 85 -13.53 13.05 20.90
N ALA A 86 -12.39 13.30 20.24
CA ALA A 86 -12.09 12.73 18.92
C ALA A 86 -11.98 11.20 18.99
N GLY A 87 -11.27 10.66 19.97
CA GLY A 87 -11.15 9.21 20.17
C GLY A 87 -12.49 8.51 20.53
N GLU A 88 -13.42 9.24 21.14
CA GLU A 88 -14.79 8.76 21.42
C GLU A 88 -15.76 8.96 20.23
N GLY A 89 -15.30 9.48 19.08
CA GLY A 89 -16.13 9.82 17.93
C GLY A 89 -17.12 10.98 18.16
N LYS A 90 -16.86 11.81 19.19
CA LYS A 90 -17.70 12.95 19.60
C LYS A 90 -17.16 14.31 19.12
N PHE A 91 -16.10 14.32 18.34
CA PHE A 91 -15.55 15.53 17.73
C PHE A 91 -15.73 15.41 16.21
N SER A 92 -16.57 16.29 15.68
CA SER A 92 -16.79 16.41 14.23
C SER A 92 -16.26 17.76 13.73
N LEU A 93 -15.75 17.76 12.52
CA LEU A 93 -15.32 19.00 11.88
C LEU A 93 -16.53 19.78 11.35
N ASP A 94 -16.54 21.09 11.64
CA ASP A 94 -17.49 22.04 11.07
C ASP A 94 -16.99 22.49 9.70
N PRO A 95 -17.72 22.23 8.61
CA PRO A 95 -17.33 22.67 7.26
C PRO A 95 -17.17 24.17 7.10
N ALA A 96 -17.80 24.97 8.00
CA ALA A 96 -17.67 26.42 8.00
C ALA A 96 -16.29 26.90 8.49
N LEU A 97 -15.44 26.01 9.02
CA LEU A 97 -14.12 26.35 9.59
C LEU A 97 -12.94 25.92 8.71
N GLU A 98 -13.12 25.77 7.41
CA GLU A 98 -12.10 25.55 6.37
C GLU A 98 -11.33 24.22 6.42
N ASP A 99 -10.75 23.86 7.56
CA ASP A 99 -9.84 22.73 7.72
C ASP A 99 -9.83 22.18 9.16
N VAL A 100 -9.14 21.07 9.37
CA VAL A 100 -8.96 20.45 10.70
C VAL A 100 -8.29 21.42 11.68
N HIS A 101 -7.33 22.19 11.23
CA HIS A 101 -6.53 23.09 12.05
C HIS A 101 -7.39 24.17 12.71
N THR A 102 -8.26 24.80 11.93
CA THR A 102 -9.21 25.83 12.43
C THR A 102 -10.22 25.19 13.38
N ASN A 103 -10.69 24.00 13.08
CA ASN A 103 -11.63 23.27 13.94
C ASN A 103 -11.03 22.95 15.30
N VAL A 104 -9.79 22.43 15.33
CA VAL A 104 -9.08 22.12 16.57
C VAL A 104 -8.79 23.41 17.36
N GLU A 105 -8.30 24.47 16.71
CA GLU A 105 -8.01 25.75 17.36
C GLU A 105 -9.29 26.38 17.94
N ALA A 106 -10.39 26.36 17.22
CA ALA A 106 -11.68 26.86 17.71
C ALA A 106 -12.18 26.07 18.93
N ALA A 107 -12.07 24.73 18.89
CA ALA A 107 -12.46 23.87 20.01
C ALA A 107 -11.60 24.11 21.26
N VAL A 108 -10.29 24.30 21.10
CA VAL A 108 -9.37 24.64 22.20
C VAL A 108 -9.67 26.02 22.74
N THR A 109 -9.92 27.01 21.88
CA THR A 109 -10.19 28.40 22.27
C THR A 109 -11.54 28.53 22.98
N ALA A 110 -12.49 27.65 22.67
CA ALA A 110 -13.76 27.59 23.41
C ALA A 110 -13.59 27.10 24.86
N ILE A 111 -12.52 26.34 25.14
CA ILE A 111 -12.23 25.84 26.51
C ILE A 111 -11.34 26.83 27.27
N THR A 112 -10.32 27.43 26.63
CA THR A 112 -9.43 28.42 27.24
C THR A 112 -9.12 29.57 26.28
N ALA A 113 -9.18 30.79 26.76
CA ALA A 113 -8.80 31.98 25.98
C ALA A 113 -7.32 31.97 25.53
N ASN A 114 -6.46 31.24 26.21
CA ASN A 114 -5.07 31.02 25.85
C ASN A 114 -4.91 30.16 24.58
N GLY A 115 -5.96 29.46 24.13
CA GLY A 115 -5.98 28.72 22.87
C GLY A 115 -5.48 29.52 21.68
N LYS A 116 -5.76 30.83 21.64
CA LYS A 116 -5.27 31.76 20.60
C LYS A 116 -3.72 31.86 20.50
N LYS A 117 -2.99 31.37 21.51
CA LYS A 117 -1.52 31.38 21.52
C LYS A 117 -0.92 30.10 20.93
N MET A 118 -1.71 29.04 20.75
CA MET A 118 -1.18 27.75 20.29
C MET A 118 -0.61 27.79 18.87
N HIS A 119 -1.05 28.75 18.05
CA HIS A 119 -0.59 28.91 16.66
C HIS A 119 0.67 29.83 16.53
N THR A 120 1.22 30.36 17.64
CA THR A 120 2.39 31.23 17.62
C THR A 120 3.57 30.55 16.93
N ALA A 121 4.24 31.28 16.01
CA ALA A 121 5.40 30.83 15.24
C ALA A 121 5.12 29.67 14.26
N ARG A 122 3.87 29.36 13.95
CA ARG A 122 3.44 28.29 13.03
C ARG A 122 2.63 28.85 11.86
N SER A 123 2.66 28.17 10.74
CA SER A 123 1.76 28.41 9.61
C SER A 123 0.89 27.17 9.39
N ARG A 124 -0.25 27.33 8.75
CA ARG A 124 -1.04 26.16 8.24
C ARG A 124 -0.25 25.34 7.22
N ASN A 125 0.68 25.94 6.50
CA ASN A 125 1.47 25.25 5.48
C ASN A 125 2.40 24.19 6.09
N ASP A 126 3.14 24.53 7.16
CA ASP A 126 3.99 23.56 7.84
C ASP A 126 3.17 22.59 8.72
N GLN A 127 2.03 23.02 9.23
CA GLN A 127 1.11 22.20 10.01
C GLN A 127 0.48 21.08 9.16
N VAL A 128 -0.11 21.38 8.00
CA VAL A 128 -0.70 20.36 7.13
C VAL A 128 0.36 19.44 6.52
N SER A 129 1.56 19.95 6.25
CA SER A 129 2.68 19.11 5.83
C SER A 129 3.10 18.13 6.94
N LEU A 130 3.07 18.56 8.20
CA LEU A 130 3.30 17.70 9.36
C LEU A 130 2.29 16.57 9.45
N ASP A 131 1.00 16.92 9.44
CA ASP A 131 -0.08 15.95 9.60
C ASP A 131 -0.07 14.91 8.49
N THR A 132 0.16 15.34 7.25
CA THR A 132 0.30 14.44 6.09
C THR A 132 1.48 13.50 6.26
N ARG A 133 2.65 13.97 6.70
CA ARG A 133 3.83 13.11 6.93
C ARG A 133 3.61 12.16 8.11
N MET A 134 2.94 12.59 9.18
CA MET A 134 2.58 11.72 10.30
C MET A 134 1.62 10.61 9.86
N TYR A 135 0.58 10.95 9.11
CA TYR A 135 -0.31 9.99 8.48
C TYR A 135 0.45 9.00 7.59
N MET A 136 1.30 9.50 6.68
CA MET A 136 2.05 8.65 5.75
C MET A 136 2.99 7.67 6.46
N ARG A 137 3.62 8.04 7.59
CA ARG A 137 4.45 7.12 8.37
C ARG A 137 3.64 5.93 8.89
N VAL A 138 2.44 6.19 9.39
CA VAL A 138 1.52 5.15 9.85
C VAL A 138 1.05 4.31 8.67
N ALA A 139 0.56 4.94 7.61
CA ALA A 139 0.09 4.27 6.40
C ALA A 139 1.14 3.36 5.74
N ILE A 140 2.41 3.82 5.65
CA ILE A 140 3.52 2.99 5.15
C ILE A 140 3.73 1.76 6.03
N ASN A 141 3.61 1.90 7.36
CA ASN A 141 3.74 0.77 8.27
C ASN A 141 2.57 -0.22 8.13
N GLU A 142 1.34 0.25 8.02
CA GLU A 142 0.13 -0.57 7.84
C GLU A 142 0.16 -1.33 6.51
N VAL A 143 0.49 -0.64 5.40
CA VAL A 143 0.67 -1.29 4.10
C VAL A 143 1.81 -2.31 4.13
N SER A 144 2.93 -1.98 4.81
CA SER A 144 4.04 -2.94 4.97
C SER A 144 3.61 -4.18 5.76
N ALA A 145 2.79 -4.02 6.79
CA ALA A 145 2.24 -5.13 7.55
C ALA A 145 1.34 -6.03 6.68
N ALA A 146 0.45 -5.43 5.87
CA ALA A 146 -0.42 -6.17 4.96
C ALA A 146 0.37 -6.94 3.87
N LEU A 147 1.46 -6.37 3.36
CA LEU A 147 2.37 -7.06 2.43
C LEU A 147 3.14 -8.21 3.10
N LEU A 148 3.57 -8.05 4.34
CA LEU A 148 4.20 -9.13 5.13
C LEU A 148 3.22 -10.26 5.43
N GLU A 149 1.95 -9.93 5.69
CA GLU A 149 0.90 -10.93 5.85
C GLU A 149 0.66 -11.70 4.54
N LEU A 150 0.65 -11.02 3.39
CA LEU A 150 0.57 -11.66 2.09
C LEU A 150 1.77 -12.57 1.81
N GLN A 151 2.99 -12.17 2.20
CA GLN A 151 4.17 -13.04 2.12
C GLN A 151 4.02 -14.30 3.00
N ALA A 152 3.53 -14.15 4.22
CA ALA A 152 3.27 -15.27 5.13
C ALA A 152 2.23 -16.22 4.55
N SER A 153 1.20 -15.71 3.90
CA SER A 153 0.17 -16.51 3.23
C SER A 153 0.72 -17.31 2.04
N LEU A 154 1.62 -16.72 1.25
CA LEU A 154 2.32 -17.42 0.17
C LEU A 154 3.23 -18.54 0.72
N LEU A 155 3.92 -18.31 1.84
CA LEU A 155 4.71 -19.33 2.52
C LEU A 155 3.81 -20.48 3.00
N GLU A 156 2.66 -20.18 3.58
CA GLU A 156 1.70 -21.21 4.02
C GLU A 156 1.16 -22.00 2.83
N LEU A 157 0.77 -21.31 1.76
CA LEU A 157 0.29 -21.93 0.53
C LEU A 157 1.35 -22.87 -0.09
N SER A 158 2.62 -22.48 -0.05
CA SER A 158 3.75 -23.25 -0.62
C SER A 158 3.98 -24.61 0.04
N LYS A 159 3.44 -24.82 1.26
CA LYS A 159 3.52 -26.10 1.98
C LYS A 159 2.62 -27.19 1.37
N LYS A 160 1.67 -26.80 0.52
CA LYS A 160 0.83 -27.74 -0.23
C LYS A 160 1.67 -28.34 -1.36
N ASP A 161 2.27 -29.51 -1.10
CA ASP A 161 3.11 -30.22 -2.08
C ASP A 161 2.27 -30.55 -3.34
N CYS A 162 2.50 -29.78 -4.41
CA CYS A 162 1.75 -29.84 -5.64
C CYS A 162 2.63 -29.40 -6.81
N VAL A 163 2.55 -30.13 -7.92
CA VAL A 163 3.03 -29.68 -9.21
C VAL A 163 2.20 -28.47 -9.65
N PHE A 164 2.84 -27.55 -10.35
CA PHE A 164 2.21 -26.31 -10.78
C PHE A 164 2.49 -26.05 -12.28
N PRO A 165 1.45 -25.77 -13.10
CA PRO A 165 1.66 -25.45 -14.50
C PRO A 165 2.15 -24.02 -14.66
N THR A 166 3.26 -23.83 -15.38
CA THR A 166 3.68 -22.52 -15.81
C THR A 166 3.14 -22.20 -17.20
N TYR A 167 3.00 -20.91 -17.49
CA TYR A 167 2.43 -20.43 -18.74
C TYR A 167 3.32 -19.37 -19.38
N THR A 168 3.45 -19.46 -20.71
CA THR A 168 3.96 -18.36 -21.55
C THR A 168 2.92 -18.14 -22.66
N HIS A 169 2.61 -16.88 -22.99
CA HIS A 169 1.57 -16.55 -23.97
C HIS A 169 0.21 -17.22 -23.65
N THR A 170 -0.11 -17.44 -22.36
CA THR A 170 -1.28 -18.19 -21.89
C THR A 170 -1.34 -19.66 -22.31
N GLN A 171 -0.26 -20.20 -22.90
CA GLN A 171 -0.13 -21.61 -23.23
C GLN A 171 0.70 -22.31 -22.15
N VAL A 172 0.39 -23.59 -21.89
CA VAL A 172 1.17 -24.42 -20.97
C VAL A 172 2.62 -24.47 -21.45
N ALA A 173 3.55 -24.19 -20.55
CA ALA A 173 4.97 -24.15 -20.84
C ALA A 173 5.71 -25.34 -20.20
N GLN A 174 6.02 -25.26 -18.93
CA GLN A 174 6.82 -26.26 -18.22
C GLN A 174 6.18 -26.59 -16.86
N PRO A 175 6.38 -27.81 -16.34
CA PRO A 175 5.98 -28.13 -14.98
C PRO A 175 6.92 -27.47 -13.98
N ALA A 176 6.34 -26.88 -12.94
CA ALA A 176 7.03 -26.32 -11.78
C ALA A 176 6.45 -26.87 -10.49
N SER A 177 6.89 -26.38 -9.32
CA SER A 177 6.21 -26.61 -8.06
C SER A 177 5.40 -25.41 -7.65
N LEU A 178 4.36 -25.61 -6.83
CA LEU A 178 3.61 -24.51 -6.23
C LEU A 178 4.54 -23.59 -5.40
N LEU A 179 5.54 -24.16 -4.73
CA LEU A 179 6.59 -23.40 -4.05
C LEU A 179 7.31 -22.43 -4.99
N PHE A 180 7.63 -22.87 -6.22
CA PHE A 180 8.30 -22.00 -7.19
C PHE A 180 7.43 -20.78 -7.57
N TRP A 181 6.14 -21.00 -7.80
CA TRP A 181 5.19 -19.91 -8.08
C TRP A 181 5.05 -18.97 -6.88
N CYS A 182 4.87 -19.51 -5.66
CA CYS A 182 4.81 -18.71 -4.45
C CYS A 182 6.08 -17.89 -4.22
N HIS A 183 7.26 -18.47 -4.47
CA HIS A 183 8.55 -17.79 -4.33
C HIS A 183 8.70 -16.64 -5.34
N ALA A 184 8.21 -16.78 -6.56
CA ALA A 184 8.24 -15.70 -7.54
C ALA A 184 7.49 -14.46 -7.05
N HIS A 185 6.28 -14.63 -6.51
CA HIS A 185 5.49 -13.53 -5.94
C HIS A 185 6.06 -12.99 -4.63
N HIS A 186 6.65 -13.87 -3.81
CA HIS A 186 7.40 -13.42 -2.63
C HIS A 186 8.52 -12.44 -3.01
N CYS A 187 9.29 -12.72 -4.07
CA CYS A 187 10.34 -11.83 -4.56
C CYS A 187 9.79 -10.47 -5.08
N GLU A 188 8.59 -10.44 -5.66
CA GLU A 188 7.94 -9.20 -6.06
C GLU A 188 7.61 -8.35 -4.82
N ILE A 189 7.02 -8.94 -3.80
CA ILE A 189 6.65 -8.26 -2.55
C ILE A 189 7.88 -7.78 -1.77
N GLU A 190 8.99 -8.52 -1.76
CA GLU A 190 10.24 -8.05 -1.15
C GLU A 190 10.70 -6.72 -1.75
N ARG A 191 10.66 -6.58 -3.08
CA ARG A 191 11.00 -5.31 -3.75
C ARG A 191 10.02 -4.18 -3.41
N ASP A 192 8.74 -4.49 -3.16
CA ASP A 192 7.75 -3.49 -2.77
C ASP A 192 7.99 -3.00 -1.33
N LEU A 193 8.31 -3.92 -0.42
CA LEU A 193 8.69 -3.59 0.96
C LEU A 193 9.98 -2.75 1.03
N GLU A 194 10.95 -3.05 0.17
CA GLU A 194 12.18 -2.25 0.05
C GLU A 194 11.87 -0.80 -0.35
N ARG A 195 11.04 -0.59 -1.39
CA ARG A 195 10.62 0.75 -1.82
C ARG A 195 9.92 1.53 -0.70
N LEU A 196 8.98 0.89 -0.01
CA LEU A 196 8.28 1.50 1.12
C LEU A 196 9.23 1.86 2.27
N SER A 197 10.22 1.03 2.54
CA SER A 197 11.23 1.31 3.56
C SER A 197 12.11 2.52 3.20
N GLN A 198 12.49 2.64 1.94
CA GLN A 198 13.25 3.80 1.43
C GLN A 198 12.41 5.08 1.45
N LEU A 199 11.14 5.01 1.09
CA LEU A 199 10.23 6.15 1.18
C LEU A 199 10.01 6.59 2.63
N TYR A 200 9.84 5.64 3.56
CA TYR A 200 9.67 5.96 4.98
C TYR A 200 10.78 6.88 5.49
N ALA A 201 12.03 6.67 5.09
CA ALA A 201 13.15 7.51 5.50
C ALA A 201 12.99 8.96 5.03
N ARG A 202 12.48 9.20 3.82
CA ARG A 202 12.22 10.55 3.29
C ARG A 202 11.02 11.22 3.95
N VAL A 203 9.97 10.46 4.23
CA VAL A 203 8.77 10.96 4.93
C VAL A 203 9.09 11.30 6.39
N ASN A 204 10.05 10.61 7.01
CA ASN A 204 10.36 10.70 8.44
C ASN A 204 11.26 11.92 8.79
N GLU A 205 11.00 13.07 8.16
CA GLU A 205 11.59 14.36 8.49
C GLU A 205 10.50 15.37 8.88
N CYS A 206 10.69 16.08 9.99
CA CYS A 206 9.71 16.99 10.59
C CYS A 206 9.66 18.33 9.86
N PRO A 207 8.54 18.72 9.24
CA PRO A 207 8.40 19.99 8.56
C PRO A 207 8.14 21.18 9.51
N LEU A 208 7.71 20.90 10.74
CA LEU A 208 7.26 21.92 11.67
C LEU A 208 8.37 22.93 11.99
N GLY A 209 8.01 24.22 11.96
CA GLY A 209 8.95 25.34 12.07
C GLY A 209 9.42 25.88 10.72
N SER A 210 8.94 25.33 9.60
CA SER A 210 9.13 25.90 8.26
C SER A 210 8.30 27.16 8.04
N GLY A 211 7.31 27.40 8.91
CA GLY A 211 6.39 28.52 8.77
C GLY A 211 5.62 28.44 7.46
N ALA A 212 5.34 29.61 6.86
CA ALA A 212 4.63 29.65 5.58
C ALA A 212 5.48 29.11 4.41
N VAL A 213 6.80 29.44 4.39
CA VAL A 213 7.74 29.06 3.33
C VAL A 213 9.22 29.38 3.68
N ALA A 214 9.47 30.37 4.56
CA ALA A 214 10.81 30.89 4.81
C ALA A 214 11.23 30.78 6.30
N GLY A 215 10.59 29.91 7.06
CA GLY A 215 10.82 29.78 8.50
C GLY A 215 10.13 30.87 9.33
N THR A 216 10.64 31.14 10.51
CA THR A 216 10.10 32.12 11.45
C THR A 216 11.21 32.85 12.17
N THR A 217 10.96 34.09 12.60
CA THR A 217 11.90 34.90 13.44
C THR A 217 11.85 34.55 14.92
N TRP A 218 10.90 33.69 15.33
CA TRP A 218 10.83 33.20 16.70
C TRP A 218 11.95 32.21 17.00
N ASN A 219 12.45 32.24 18.24
CA ASN A 219 13.46 31.29 18.69
C ASN A 219 12.85 29.91 19.03
N ILE A 220 12.41 29.19 18.01
CA ILE A 220 11.84 27.84 18.15
C ILE A 220 12.92 26.76 18.14
N ASP A 221 12.63 25.62 18.79
CA ASP A 221 13.51 24.43 18.80
C ASP A 221 12.91 23.33 17.92
N ARG A 222 13.24 23.35 16.62
CA ARG A 222 12.77 22.35 15.62
C ARG A 222 13.24 20.93 15.96
N ASN A 223 14.43 20.77 16.54
CA ASN A 223 14.95 19.46 16.94
C ASN A 223 14.12 18.86 18.08
N TYR A 224 13.72 19.70 19.03
CA TYR A 224 12.89 19.24 20.14
C TYR A 224 11.50 18.79 19.64
N THR A 225 10.87 19.55 18.76
CA THR A 225 9.58 19.19 18.17
C THR A 225 9.69 17.90 17.35
N ALA A 226 10.72 17.76 16.51
CA ALA A 226 10.98 16.54 15.75
C ALA A 226 11.14 15.32 16.67
N LYS A 227 11.90 15.47 17.77
CA LYS A 227 12.09 14.41 18.77
C LYS A 227 10.78 13.99 19.45
N LEU A 228 9.93 14.94 19.83
CA LEU A 228 8.64 14.66 20.47
C LEU A 228 7.70 13.89 19.58
N LEU A 229 7.77 14.12 18.26
CA LEU A 229 6.94 13.49 17.25
C LEU A 229 7.60 12.26 16.59
N GLY A 230 8.77 11.82 17.06
CA GLY A 230 9.46 10.65 16.58
C GLY A 230 10.01 10.75 15.15
N PHE A 231 10.24 11.96 14.66
CA PHE A 231 10.92 12.17 13.39
C PHE A 231 12.44 12.03 13.56
N SER A 232 13.12 11.63 12.48
CA SER A 232 14.58 11.47 12.48
C SER A 232 15.33 12.80 12.64
N ALA A 233 14.83 13.85 12.00
CA ALA A 233 15.38 15.20 12.02
C ALA A 233 14.33 16.23 11.58
N PRO A 234 14.52 17.53 11.77
CA PRO A 234 13.80 18.57 11.03
C PRO A 234 14.19 18.54 9.54
N THR A 235 13.25 18.90 8.66
CA THR A 235 13.56 19.12 7.24
C THR A 235 14.63 20.19 7.05
N ALA A 236 15.49 20.01 6.04
CA ALA A 236 16.68 20.84 5.84
C ALA A 236 16.33 22.28 5.41
N ASN A 237 15.35 22.46 4.53
CA ASN A 237 14.97 23.75 3.97
C ASN A 237 13.46 23.99 4.11
N PRO A 238 13.03 25.15 4.68
CA PRO A 238 11.61 25.48 4.85
C PRO A 238 10.81 25.51 3.55
N MET A 239 11.38 26.04 2.46
CA MET A 239 10.68 26.15 1.19
C MET A 239 10.45 24.78 0.56
N ASP A 240 11.46 23.91 0.57
CA ASP A 240 11.38 22.51 0.15
C ASP A 240 10.38 21.74 1.04
N SER A 241 10.43 21.96 2.33
CA SER A 241 9.57 21.32 3.33
C SER A 241 8.07 21.48 3.05
N VAL A 242 7.64 22.69 2.70
CA VAL A 242 6.24 22.96 2.38
C VAL A 242 5.93 22.70 0.90
N GLY A 243 6.92 22.85 0.02
CA GLY A 243 6.81 22.65 -1.42
C GLY A 243 6.82 21.17 -1.84
N SER A 244 7.36 20.28 -1.01
CA SER A 244 7.35 18.82 -1.26
C SER A 244 6.00 18.16 -0.96
N ARG A 245 5.01 18.92 -0.52
CA ARG A 245 3.64 18.44 -0.39
C ARG A 245 3.08 18.07 -1.76
N GLY A 246 2.51 16.87 -1.87
CA GLY A 246 2.10 16.25 -3.13
C GLY A 246 3.19 15.35 -3.73
N GLU A 247 4.49 15.65 -3.56
CA GLU A 247 5.59 14.84 -4.07
C GLU A 247 5.69 13.50 -3.34
N LEU A 248 5.74 13.53 -2.00
CA LEU A 248 5.82 12.31 -1.19
C LEU A 248 4.57 11.44 -1.34
N GLU A 249 3.39 12.07 -1.46
CA GLU A 249 2.13 11.39 -1.73
C GLU A 249 2.15 10.70 -3.11
N ALA A 250 2.64 11.38 -4.15
CA ALA A 250 2.80 10.80 -5.48
C ALA A 250 3.81 9.65 -5.47
N GLU A 251 4.93 9.78 -4.74
CA GLU A 251 5.92 8.72 -4.59
C GLU A 251 5.31 7.49 -3.90
N LEU A 252 4.56 7.66 -2.80
CA LEU A 252 3.84 6.56 -2.15
C LEU A 252 2.88 5.88 -3.12
N LEU A 253 2.05 6.65 -3.82
CA LEU A 253 1.08 6.11 -4.77
C LEU A 253 1.75 5.37 -5.93
N SER A 254 2.93 5.79 -6.39
CA SER A 254 3.71 5.07 -7.39
C SER A 254 4.15 3.69 -6.89
N HIS A 255 4.58 3.59 -5.64
CA HIS A 255 4.97 2.31 -5.02
C HIS A 255 3.76 1.42 -4.79
N LEU A 256 2.64 2.00 -4.32
CA LEU A 256 1.38 1.28 -4.17
C LEU A 256 0.84 0.77 -5.52
N TYR A 257 1.00 1.53 -6.60
CA TYR A 257 0.64 1.06 -7.94
C TYR A 257 1.45 -0.17 -8.36
N LEU A 258 2.78 -0.17 -8.15
CA LEU A 258 3.61 -1.33 -8.47
C LEU A 258 3.21 -2.55 -7.65
N ALA A 259 2.99 -2.39 -6.35
CA ALA A 259 2.55 -3.47 -5.46
C ALA A 259 1.15 -4.00 -5.87
N MET A 260 0.23 -3.11 -6.24
CA MET A 260 -1.08 -3.50 -6.77
C MET A 260 -1.01 -4.19 -8.13
N ALA A 261 -0.02 -3.85 -8.97
CA ALA A 261 0.23 -4.57 -10.22
C ALA A 261 0.71 -6.01 -9.96
N HIS A 262 1.56 -6.23 -8.94
CA HIS A 262 1.94 -7.58 -8.49
C HIS A 262 0.76 -8.35 -7.91
N ALA A 263 -0.05 -7.72 -7.06
CA ALA A 263 -1.29 -8.30 -6.55
C ALA A 263 -2.27 -8.68 -7.68
N SER A 264 -2.36 -7.85 -8.72
CA SER A 264 -3.17 -8.11 -9.91
C SER A 264 -2.68 -9.34 -10.71
N LYS A 265 -1.37 -9.60 -10.76
CA LYS A 265 -0.84 -10.83 -11.36
C LYS A 265 -1.28 -12.06 -10.56
N ILE A 266 -1.10 -12.05 -9.24
CA ILE A 266 -1.55 -13.14 -8.37
C ILE A 266 -3.04 -13.42 -8.61
N ALA A 267 -3.86 -12.38 -8.60
CA ALA A 267 -5.29 -12.50 -8.83
C ALA A 267 -5.63 -13.05 -10.23
N THR A 268 -4.87 -12.65 -11.26
CA THR A 268 -5.05 -13.13 -12.62
C THR A 268 -4.70 -14.62 -12.75
N ASP A 269 -3.61 -15.06 -12.11
CA ASP A 269 -3.22 -16.48 -12.09
C ASP A 269 -4.29 -17.32 -11.40
N VAL A 270 -4.81 -16.87 -10.24
CA VAL A 270 -5.89 -17.57 -9.53
C VAL A 270 -7.13 -17.69 -10.42
N ILE A 271 -7.53 -16.65 -11.13
CA ILE A 271 -8.68 -16.67 -12.05
C ILE A 271 -8.44 -17.63 -13.22
N LEU A 272 -7.24 -17.63 -13.80
CA LEU A 272 -6.86 -18.55 -14.89
C LEU A 272 -6.93 -20.00 -14.43
N LEU A 273 -6.36 -20.31 -13.27
CA LEU A 273 -6.36 -21.66 -12.71
C LEU A 273 -7.79 -22.14 -12.38
N ALA A 274 -8.62 -21.25 -11.82
CA ALA A 274 -10.01 -21.55 -11.50
C ALA A 274 -10.83 -21.78 -12.78
N ASN A 275 -10.63 -20.97 -13.83
CA ASN A 275 -11.29 -21.16 -15.13
C ASN A 275 -10.92 -22.51 -15.79
N LYS A 276 -9.68 -22.94 -15.64
CA LYS A 276 -9.20 -24.25 -16.10
C LYS A 276 -9.58 -25.42 -15.16
N ARG A 277 -10.27 -25.14 -14.05
CA ARG A 277 -10.63 -26.13 -13.02
C ARG A 277 -9.45 -26.80 -12.32
N LEU A 278 -8.29 -26.19 -12.37
CA LEU A 278 -7.07 -26.68 -11.70
C LEU A 278 -7.08 -26.38 -10.20
N ILE A 279 -7.92 -25.43 -9.78
CA ILE A 279 -8.14 -25.09 -8.37
C ILE A 279 -9.63 -24.94 -8.07
N VAL A 280 -9.97 -25.13 -6.79
CA VAL A 280 -11.29 -24.81 -6.23
C VAL A 280 -11.14 -23.58 -5.35
N LEU A 281 -11.92 -22.53 -5.66
CA LEU A 281 -11.97 -21.31 -4.86
C LEU A 281 -12.67 -21.57 -3.51
N PRO A 282 -12.25 -20.93 -2.41
CA PRO A 282 -12.97 -21.05 -1.14
C PRO A 282 -14.35 -20.38 -1.23
N ASP A 283 -15.34 -20.94 -0.53
CA ASP A 283 -16.72 -20.43 -0.56
C ASP A 283 -16.81 -19.03 0.00
N GLU A 284 -16.04 -18.76 1.06
CA GLU A 284 -15.99 -17.48 1.77
C GLU A 284 -15.40 -16.33 0.93
N TYR A 285 -14.67 -16.67 -0.16
CA TYR A 285 -14.05 -15.73 -1.10
C TYR A 285 -14.58 -15.91 -2.53
N SER A 286 -15.85 -16.27 -2.63
CA SER A 286 -16.53 -16.46 -3.91
C SER A 286 -17.94 -15.94 -3.82
N THR A 287 -18.54 -15.61 -4.97
CA THR A 287 -19.97 -15.30 -5.04
C THR A 287 -20.68 -16.26 -5.97
N GLY A 288 -21.99 -16.42 -5.77
CA GLY A 288 -22.84 -17.21 -6.64
C GLY A 288 -23.50 -16.38 -7.74
N SER A 289 -24.39 -17.01 -8.47
CA SER A 289 -25.27 -16.35 -9.43
C SER A 289 -26.71 -16.53 -9.00
N SER A 290 -27.50 -15.46 -9.03
CA SER A 290 -28.94 -15.51 -8.75
C SER A 290 -29.73 -16.32 -9.82
N MET A 291 -29.15 -16.52 -11.01
CA MET A 291 -29.79 -17.19 -12.13
C MET A 291 -29.20 -18.58 -12.38
N MET A 292 -27.91 -18.79 -12.12
CA MET A 292 -27.18 -20.01 -12.45
C MET A 292 -26.68 -20.70 -11.18
N PRO A 293 -27.39 -21.72 -10.65
CA PRO A 293 -27.09 -22.27 -9.33
C PRO A 293 -25.74 -22.99 -9.23
N GLN A 294 -25.14 -23.40 -10.36
CA GLN A 294 -23.83 -24.05 -10.42
C GLN A 294 -22.68 -23.09 -10.50
N LYS A 295 -22.94 -21.77 -10.67
CA LYS A 295 -21.89 -20.77 -10.93
C LYS A 295 -21.25 -20.27 -9.62
N LYS A 296 -19.92 -20.29 -9.60
CA LYS A 296 -19.08 -19.77 -8.52
C LYS A 296 -18.07 -18.79 -9.11
N ASN A 297 -18.12 -17.53 -8.67
CA ASN A 297 -17.36 -16.42 -9.26
C ASN A 297 -16.14 -16.06 -8.42
N PRO A 298 -15.01 -15.69 -9.04
CA PRO A 298 -13.80 -15.22 -8.38
C PRO A 298 -13.83 -13.70 -8.09
N ASP A 299 -14.98 -13.12 -7.71
CA ASP A 299 -15.21 -11.67 -7.63
C ASP A 299 -14.13 -10.91 -6.83
N PRO A 300 -13.63 -11.39 -5.66
CA PRO A 300 -12.57 -10.69 -4.93
C PRO A 300 -11.29 -10.53 -5.76
N PHE A 301 -10.91 -11.55 -6.53
CA PHE A 301 -9.73 -11.52 -7.39
C PHE A 301 -9.94 -10.58 -8.59
N GLU A 302 -11.14 -10.55 -9.17
CA GLU A 302 -11.49 -9.60 -10.23
C GLU A 302 -11.43 -8.15 -9.72
N LEU A 303 -11.95 -7.90 -8.51
CA LEU A 303 -11.88 -6.57 -7.89
C LEU A 303 -10.44 -6.14 -7.59
N VAL A 304 -9.55 -7.03 -7.17
CA VAL A 304 -8.11 -6.69 -7.01
C VAL A 304 -7.53 -6.20 -8.33
N ARG A 305 -7.82 -6.86 -9.45
CA ARG A 305 -7.41 -6.40 -10.79
C ARG A 305 -7.98 -5.02 -11.14
N GLY A 306 -9.28 -4.81 -10.92
CA GLY A 306 -9.93 -3.52 -11.15
C GLY A 306 -9.37 -2.41 -10.27
N LYS A 307 -9.10 -2.70 -8.99
CA LYS A 307 -8.49 -1.76 -8.04
C LYS A 307 -7.05 -1.39 -8.40
N ALA A 308 -6.28 -2.26 -9.04
CA ALA A 308 -4.95 -1.93 -9.56
C ALA A 308 -5.02 -0.83 -10.64
N SER A 309 -6.00 -0.88 -11.54
CA SER A 309 -6.24 0.20 -12.52
C SER A 309 -6.66 1.51 -11.84
N ARG A 310 -7.50 1.44 -10.80
CA ARG A 310 -7.86 2.61 -9.99
C ARG A 310 -6.63 3.24 -9.33
N MET A 311 -5.71 2.42 -8.80
CA MET A 311 -4.46 2.90 -8.19
C MET A 311 -3.60 3.68 -9.18
N LEU A 312 -3.50 3.22 -10.43
CA LEU A 312 -2.83 3.98 -11.50
C LEU A 312 -3.45 5.36 -11.67
N GLY A 313 -4.80 5.45 -11.68
CA GLY A 313 -5.49 6.73 -11.79
C GLY A 313 -5.17 7.68 -10.63
N LEU A 314 -5.13 7.17 -9.39
CA LEU A 314 -4.78 7.95 -8.20
C LEU A 314 -3.32 8.44 -8.25
N TYR A 315 -2.39 7.59 -8.69
CA TYR A 315 -1.00 7.98 -8.90
C TYR A 315 -0.86 9.09 -9.95
N VAL A 316 -1.50 8.94 -11.11
CA VAL A 316 -1.46 9.94 -12.18
C VAL A 316 -2.08 11.27 -11.73
N HIS A 317 -3.17 11.22 -10.95
CA HIS A 317 -3.77 12.42 -10.35
C HIS A 317 -2.75 13.16 -9.47
N ALA A 318 -2.14 12.47 -8.48
CA ALA A 318 -1.16 13.10 -7.58
C ALA A 318 0.09 13.60 -8.32
N ALA A 319 0.64 12.82 -9.25
CA ALA A 319 1.79 13.21 -10.05
C ALA A 319 1.51 14.43 -10.95
N GLY A 320 0.27 14.55 -11.46
CA GLY A 320 -0.17 15.68 -12.27
C GLY A 320 -0.17 17.02 -11.52
N LEU A 321 -0.40 16.99 -10.19
CA LEU A 321 -0.41 18.19 -9.35
C LEU A 321 0.98 18.83 -9.21
N LEU A 322 2.04 18.06 -9.35
CA LEU A 322 3.42 18.57 -9.20
C LEU A 322 3.86 19.43 -10.39
N LYS A 323 3.17 19.30 -11.52
CA LYS A 323 3.58 19.97 -12.75
C LYS A 323 3.14 21.43 -12.73
N SER A 324 4.10 22.30 -13.03
CA SER A 324 3.84 23.73 -13.35
C SER A 324 3.36 24.58 -12.18
N VAL A 325 3.57 24.15 -10.93
CA VAL A 325 3.38 25.01 -9.76
C VAL A 325 4.69 25.73 -9.41
N PRO A 326 4.64 27.01 -9.00
CA PRO A 326 5.83 27.71 -8.52
C PRO A 326 6.33 27.15 -7.19
N SER A 327 7.60 27.42 -6.86
CA SER A 327 8.21 26.98 -5.62
C SER A 327 7.45 27.50 -4.39
N GLY A 328 7.39 26.69 -3.34
CA GLY A 328 6.67 26.96 -2.12
C GLY A 328 5.28 26.30 -2.10
N TYR A 329 4.38 26.83 -1.28
CA TYR A 329 3.04 26.26 -1.12
C TYR A 329 2.06 26.81 -2.16
N ASN A 330 1.29 25.93 -2.77
CA ASN A 330 0.15 26.25 -3.64
C ASN A 330 -1.04 25.38 -3.22
N LEU A 331 -2.25 25.92 -3.33
CA LEU A 331 -3.47 25.23 -2.89
C LEU A 331 -3.74 23.94 -3.70
N ASP A 332 -3.20 23.86 -4.92
CA ASP A 332 -3.23 22.65 -5.78
C ASP A 332 -2.85 21.37 -5.02
N SER A 333 -1.88 21.46 -4.11
CA SER A 333 -1.42 20.33 -3.30
C SER A 333 -2.49 19.77 -2.35
N GLN A 334 -3.58 20.50 -2.09
CA GLN A 334 -4.71 20.01 -1.30
C GLN A 334 -5.37 18.79 -1.94
N GLU A 335 -5.44 18.78 -3.28
CA GLU A 335 -6.02 17.69 -4.06
C GLU A 335 -5.28 16.36 -3.91
N SER A 336 -4.01 16.36 -3.44
CA SER A 336 -3.25 15.12 -3.19
C SER A 336 -3.85 14.25 -2.07
N LYS A 337 -4.58 14.86 -1.11
CA LYS A 337 -5.18 14.15 0.04
C LYS A 337 -6.16 13.06 -0.39
N TYR A 338 -7.06 13.37 -1.32
CA TYR A 338 -8.01 12.39 -1.83
C TYR A 338 -7.29 11.16 -2.38
N ALA A 339 -6.32 11.39 -3.27
CA ALA A 339 -5.56 10.30 -3.88
C ALA A 339 -4.80 9.46 -2.84
N LEU A 340 -4.14 10.13 -1.88
CA LEU A 340 -3.40 9.49 -0.80
C LEU A 340 -4.30 8.57 0.04
N LEU A 341 -5.38 9.11 0.61
CA LEU A 341 -6.27 8.36 1.52
C LEU A 341 -6.96 7.19 0.80
N GLN A 342 -7.45 7.42 -0.44
CA GLN A 342 -8.06 6.36 -1.24
C GLN A 342 -7.06 5.31 -1.69
N GLY A 343 -5.83 5.71 -2.01
CA GLY A 343 -4.76 4.81 -2.43
C GLY A 343 -4.36 3.85 -1.32
N VAL A 344 -4.06 4.38 -0.14
CA VAL A 344 -3.68 3.57 1.04
C VAL A 344 -4.78 2.56 1.37
N LYS A 345 -6.02 3.01 1.55
CA LYS A 345 -7.17 2.12 1.82
C LYS A 345 -7.36 1.04 0.75
N THR A 346 -7.19 1.41 -0.52
CA THR A 346 -7.35 0.47 -1.64
C THR A 346 -6.27 -0.62 -1.61
N ALA A 347 -5.03 -0.26 -1.32
CA ALA A 347 -3.90 -1.18 -1.24
C ALA A 347 -4.05 -2.16 -0.06
N GLU A 348 -4.26 -1.65 1.14
CA GLU A 348 -4.44 -2.46 2.36
C GLU A 348 -5.54 -3.51 2.20
N GLN A 349 -6.73 -3.09 1.78
CA GLN A 349 -7.84 -4.01 1.57
C GLN A 349 -7.54 -5.07 0.52
N SER A 350 -6.82 -4.72 -0.54
CA SER A 350 -6.51 -5.66 -1.61
C SER A 350 -5.47 -6.71 -1.19
N PHE A 351 -4.44 -6.29 -0.44
CA PHE A 351 -3.43 -7.22 0.07
C PHE A 351 -4.01 -8.14 1.15
N SER A 352 -4.83 -7.61 2.05
CA SER A 352 -5.52 -8.39 3.08
C SER A 352 -6.44 -9.46 2.48
N ILE A 353 -7.25 -9.12 1.47
CA ILE A 353 -8.12 -10.10 0.78
C ILE A 353 -7.29 -11.23 0.16
N LEU A 354 -6.18 -10.93 -0.50
CA LEU A 354 -5.31 -11.96 -1.06
C LEU A 354 -4.64 -12.79 0.03
N ALA A 355 -4.15 -12.16 1.10
CA ALA A 355 -3.51 -12.85 2.21
C ALA A 355 -4.43 -13.88 2.86
N HIS A 356 -5.70 -13.57 3.02
CA HIS A 356 -6.67 -14.48 3.62
C HIS A 356 -7.19 -15.54 2.65
N ALA A 357 -7.37 -15.21 1.37
CA ALA A 357 -7.94 -16.14 0.39
C ALA A 357 -6.94 -17.19 -0.11
N LEU A 358 -5.66 -16.82 -0.32
CA LEU A 358 -4.66 -17.71 -0.93
C LEU A 358 -4.45 -19.03 -0.17
N PRO A 359 -4.29 -19.05 1.18
CA PRO A 359 -4.08 -20.30 1.91
C PRO A 359 -5.24 -21.28 1.80
N LEU A 360 -6.44 -20.81 1.50
CA LEU A 360 -7.67 -21.59 1.41
C LEU A 360 -7.88 -22.27 0.04
N LEU A 361 -7.10 -21.88 -0.99
CA LEU A 361 -7.18 -22.51 -2.33
C LEU A 361 -6.93 -24.01 -2.25
N LYS A 362 -7.76 -24.80 -2.92
CA LYS A 362 -7.59 -26.26 -3.05
C LYS A 362 -7.15 -26.56 -4.49
N PHE A 363 -6.12 -27.40 -4.64
CA PHE A 363 -5.55 -27.77 -5.93
C PHE A 363 -6.05 -29.15 -6.33
N ASP A 364 -6.56 -29.26 -7.56
CA ASP A 364 -6.88 -30.55 -8.17
C ASP A 364 -5.63 -31.13 -8.83
N LYS A 365 -4.93 -31.99 -8.09
CA LYS A 365 -3.64 -32.53 -8.51
C LYS A 365 -3.75 -33.38 -9.78
N GLU A 366 -4.85 -34.09 -9.97
CA GLU A 366 -5.08 -34.93 -11.13
C GLU A 366 -5.31 -34.09 -12.38
N GLU A 367 -6.17 -33.05 -12.31
CA GLU A 367 -6.42 -32.13 -13.42
C GLU A 367 -5.18 -31.32 -13.77
N ILE A 368 -4.34 -30.93 -12.80
CA ILE A 368 -3.08 -30.24 -13.04
C ILE A 368 -2.13 -31.11 -13.84
N VAL A 369 -1.94 -32.38 -13.45
CA VAL A 369 -1.12 -33.32 -14.19
C VAL A 369 -1.66 -33.53 -15.59
N LEU A 370 -2.97 -33.69 -15.72
CA LEU A 370 -3.63 -33.86 -17.03
C LEU A 370 -3.46 -32.62 -17.94
N GLU A 371 -3.55 -31.41 -17.39
CA GLU A 371 -3.30 -30.16 -18.14
C GLU A 371 -1.87 -30.10 -18.68
N LEU A 372 -0.88 -30.48 -17.86
CA LEU A 372 0.53 -30.52 -18.24
C LEU A 372 0.81 -31.60 -19.28
N GLU A 373 0.20 -32.79 -19.16
CA GLU A 373 0.29 -33.86 -20.14
C GLU A 373 -0.34 -33.47 -21.49
N LYS A 374 -1.52 -32.87 -21.48
CA LYS A 374 -2.22 -32.35 -22.69
C LYS A 374 -1.37 -31.26 -23.38
N GLY A 375 -0.63 -30.47 -22.60
CA GLY A 375 0.27 -29.42 -23.09
C GLY A 375 1.62 -29.94 -23.53
N TYR A 376 1.90 -31.23 -23.40
CA TYR A 376 3.24 -31.81 -23.70
C TYR A 376 4.36 -31.09 -22.96
N ALA A 377 4.14 -30.68 -21.74
CA ALA A 377 4.98 -29.75 -20.98
C ALA A 377 6.41 -30.25 -20.73
N CYS A 378 6.67 -31.55 -20.82
CA CYS A 378 7.99 -32.17 -20.68
C CYS A 378 8.74 -32.36 -22.05
N ALA A 379 8.28 -31.76 -23.15
CA ALA A 379 8.94 -31.92 -24.44
C ALA A 379 10.35 -31.31 -24.48
N THR A 380 10.60 -30.27 -23.69
CA THR A 380 11.94 -29.67 -23.57
C THR A 380 12.90 -30.63 -22.87
N GLU A 381 12.49 -31.29 -21.81
CA GLU A 381 13.30 -32.25 -21.06
C GLU A 381 13.58 -33.52 -21.87
N LEU A 382 12.64 -33.90 -22.75
CA LEU A 382 12.89 -34.96 -23.75
C LEU A 382 13.99 -34.53 -24.74
N ALA A 383 13.95 -33.28 -25.25
CA ALA A 383 14.99 -32.76 -26.14
C ALA A 383 16.35 -32.66 -25.42
N ASP A 384 16.34 -32.25 -24.15
CA ASP A 384 17.55 -32.21 -23.32
C ASP A 384 18.14 -33.62 -23.07
N LEU A 385 17.30 -34.62 -22.82
CA LEU A 385 17.73 -36.01 -22.71
C LEU A 385 18.47 -36.45 -23.99
N LEU A 386 17.88 -36.19 -25.17
CA LEU A 386 18.50 -36.51 -26.47
C LEU A 386 19.83 -35.78 -26.65
N ALA A 387 19.90 -34.52 -26.29
CA ALA A 387 21.12 -33.74 -26.35
C ALA A 387 22.24 -34.28 -25.44
N LYS A 388 21.87 -34.69 -24.21
CA LYS A 388 22.79 -35.38 -23.26
C LYS A 388 23.30 -36.71 -23.81
N LYS A 389 22.57 -37.36 -24.71
CA LYS A 389 22.96 -38.58 -25.42
C LYS A 389 23.80 -38.31 -26.66
N GLY A 390 24.18 -37.06 -26.94
CA GLY A 390 25.08 -36.68 -28.02
C GLY A 390 24.37 -36.22 -29.29
N VAL A 391 23.02 -36.12 -29.30
CA VAL A 391 22.31 -35.53 -30.43
C VAL A 391 22.51 -34.00 -30.39
N PRO A 392 22.95 -33.34 -31.48
CA PRO A 392 23.04 -31.86 -31.48
C PRO A 392 21.71 -31.22 -31.08
N PHE A 393 21.75 -30.21 -30.21
CA PHE A 393 20.54 -29.64 -29.57
C PHE A 393 19.44 -29.26 -30.61
N ARG A 394 19.80 -28.63 -31.74
CA ARG A 394 18.80 -28.29 -32.76
C ARG A 394 18.13 -29.54 -33.38
N SER A 395 18.90 -30.60 -33.59
CA SER A 395 18.37 -31.89 -34.06
C SER A 395 17.50 -32.55 -32.98
N ALA A 396 17.97 -32.54 -31.74
CA ALA A 396 17.20 -33.04 -30.56
C ALA A 396 15.85 -32.34 -30.44
N HIS A 397 15.83 -31.01 -30.55
CA HIS A 397 14.59 -30.23 -30.55
C HIS A 397 13.65 -30.60 -31.70
N SER A 398 14.18 -30.76 -32.92
CA SER A 398 13.37 -31.19 -34.07
C SER A 398 12.82 -32.61 -33.91
N VAL A 399 13.60 -33.53 -33.35
CA VAL A 399 13.18 -34.91 -33.05
C VAL A 399 12.08 -34.92 -31.97
N ALA A 400 12.26 -34.17 -30.88
CA ALA A 400 11.24 -34.04 -29.82
C ALA A 400 9.94 -33.44 -30.37
N GLY A 401 10.04 -32.41 -31.23
CA GLY A 401 8.86 -31.82 -31.90
C GLY A 401 8.15 -32.81 -32.82
N GLY A 402 8.91 -33.66 -33.54
CA GLY A 402 8.35 -34.74 -34.34
C GLY A 402 7.60 -35.77 -33.48
N ILE A 403 8.17 -36.18 -32.37
CA ILE A 403 7.56 -37.08 -31.40
C ILE A 403 6.27 -36.49 -30.85
N VAL A 404 6.27 -35.22 -30.46
CA VAL A 404 5.05 -34.51 -29.98
C VAL A 404 3.98 -34.50 -31.07
N LYS A 405 4.31 -34.21 -32.34
CA LYS A 405 3.39 -34.23 -33.46
C LYS A 405 2.73 -35.62 -33.64
N GLU A 406 3.52 -36.70 -33.52
CA GLU A 406 2.97 -38.05 -33.58
C GLU A 406 2.09 -38.36 -32.37
N CYS A 407 2.48 -37.96 -31.18
CA CYS A 407 1.68 -38.12 -29.97
C CYS A 407 0.32 -37.43 -30.11
N ILE A 408 0.27 -36.22 -30.66
CA ILE A 408 -0.98 -35.50 -30.93
C ILE A 408 -1.86 -36.29 -31.91
N ALA A 409 -1.26 -36.75 -33.01
CA ALA A 409 -2.01 -37.53 -34.03
C ALA A 409 -2.59 -38.83 -33.48
N LYS A 410 -1.84 -39.49 -32.58
CA LYS A 410 -2.21 -40.76 -31.96
C LYS A 410 -3.03 -40.59 -30.66
N LYS A 411 -3.30 -39.36 -30.23
CA LYS A 411 -3.93 -39.03 -28.94
C LYS A 411 -3.20 -39.70 -27.75
N LYS A 412 -1.88 -39.72 -27.79
CA LYS A 412 -1.02 -40.36 -26.78
C LYS A 412 -0.22 -39.28 -26.02
N PHE A 413 0.01 -39.44 -24.72
CA PHE A 413 0.86 -38.55 -23.96
C PHE A 413 2.34 -38.97 -24.06
N LEU A 414 3.29 -38.04 -23.74
CA LEU A 414 4.72 -38.36 -23.69
C LEU A 414 5.03 -39.45 -22.66
N SER A 415 4.33 -39.44 -21.53
CA SER A 415 4.48 -40.42 -20.44
C SER A 415 4.11 -41.85 -20.84
N ALA A 416 3.33 -42.02 -21.92
CA ALA A 416 2.92 -43.31 -22.43
C ALA A 416 3.84 -43.88 -23.51
N LEU A 417 4.95 -43.20 -23.83
CA LEU A 417 5.95 -43.68 -24.80
C LEU A 417 6.88 -44.71 -24.14
N SER A 418 7.34 -45.69 -24.94
CA SER A 418 8.42 -46.61 -24.57
C SER A 418 9.77 -46.08 -25.01
N ALA A 419 10.85 -46.45 -24.29
CA ALA A 419 12.22 -46.06 -24.66
C ALA A 419 12.59 -46.59 -26.05
N SER A 420 12.04 -47.73 -26.48
CA SER A 420 12.26 -48.28 -27.85
C SER A 420 11.67 -47.39 -28.94
N GLU A 421 10.43 -46.85 -28.76
CA GLU A 421 9.80 -45.91 -29.69
C GLU A 421 10.66 -44.66 -29.87
N VAL A 422 11.10 -44.06 -28.73
CA VAL A 422 11.92 -42.83 -28.76
C VAL A 422 13.32 -43.09 -29.33
N SER A 423 13.97 -44.20 -28.94
CA SER A 423 15.32 -44.57 -29.45
C SER A 423 15.33 -44.80 -30.97
N ALA A 424 14.26 -45.42 -31.54
CA ALA A 424 14.14 -45.64 -32.98
C ALA A 424 14.08 -44.32 -33.78
N VAL A 425 13.35 -43.32 -33.26
CA VAL A 425 13.24 -42.00 -33.91
C VAL A 425 14.50 -41.16 -33.68
N ALA A 426 15.11 -41.20 -32.50
CA ALA A 426 16.22 -40.38 -32.12
C ALA A 426 17.59 -40.90 -32.61
N GLY A 427 17.68 -42.19 -33.01
CA GLY A 427 18.94 -42.81 -33.43
C GLY A 427 19.95 -43.01 -32.30
N VAL A 428 19.54 -42.88 -31.04
CA VAL A 428 20.36 -43.05 -29.85
C VAL A 428 19.65 -43.98 -28.82
N LYS A 429 20.43 -44.75 -28.06
CA LYS A 429 19.88 -45.65 -27.07
C LYS A 429 19.43 -44.91 -25.80
N ILE A 430 18.17 -45.05 -25.46
CA ILE A 430 17.54 -44.53 -24.27
C ILE A 430 17.00 -45.70 -23.46
N THR A 431 17.10 -45.64 -22.14
CA THR A 431 16.48 -46.61 -21.22
C THR A 431 15.12 -46.12 -20.74
N ASP A 432 14.25 -47.04 -20.33
CA ASP A 432 12.92 -46.67 -19.78
C ASP A 432 13.05 -45.80 -18.52
N ALA A 433 14.10 -46.02 -17.72
CA ALA A 433 14.36 -45.16 -16.54
C ALA A 433 14.69 -43.71 -16.95
N GLU A 434 15.54 -43.50 -17.95
CA GLU A 434 15.92 -42.18 -18.47
C GLU A 434 14.72 -41.47 -19.11
N LEU A 435 13.96 -42.19 -19.90
CA LEU A 435 12.76 -41.64 -20.52
C LEU A 435 11.74 -41.21 -19.43
N LYS A 436 11.46 -42.10 -18.49
CA LYS A 436 10.55 -41.85 -17.39
C LYS A 436 10.98 -40.63 -16.55
N GLU A 437 12.29 -40.45 -16.39
CA GLU A 437 12.81 -39.24 -15.69
C GLU A 437 12.54 -37.95 -16.50
N ALA A 438 12.70 -38.00 -17.82
CA ALA A 438 12.55 -36.82 -18.68
C ALA A 438 11.09 -36.45 -18.97
N VAL A 439 10.15 -37.41 -19.01
CA VAL A 439 8.76 -37.14 -19.37
C VAL A 439 7.76 -37.22 -18.20
N SER A 440 8.24 -37.43 -16.96
CA SER A 440 7.40 -37.42 -15.78
C SER A 440 7.24 -36.01 -15.26
N VAL A 441 6.03 -35.50 -15.28
CA VAL A 441 5.68 -34.16 -14.76
C VAL A 441 6.17 -33.96 -13.33
N ASP A 442 5.96 -34.95 -12.43
CA ASP A 442 6.40 -34.86 -11.02
C ASP A 442 7.92 -34.80 -10.87
N LYS A 443 8.66 -35.49 -11.72
CA LYS A 443 10.11 -35.54 -11.65
C LYS A 443 10.74 -34.25 -12.17
N VAL A 444 10.21 -33.72 -13.27
CA VAL A 444 10.64 -32.45 -13.85
C VAL A 444 10.36 -31.29 -12.89
N ALA A 445 9.20 -31.28 -12.25
CA ALA A 445 8.84 -30.25 -11.27
C ALA A 445 9.78 -30.15 -10.06
N ARG A 446 10.52 -31.25 -9.73
CA ARG A 446 11.50 -31.25 -8.63
C ARG A 446 12.67 -30.29 -8.82
N PHE A 447 13.03 -29.93 -10.07
CA PHE A 447 14.09 -28.95 -10.32
C PHE A 447 13.79 -27.58 -9.73
N SER A 448 12.51 -27.26 -9.53
CA SER A 448 12.09 -26.01 -8.87
C SER A 448 12.12 -26.09 -7.33
N ALA A 449 12.29 -27.27 -6.74
CA ALA A 449 12.33 -27.47 -5.28
C ALA A 449 13.58 -26.87 -4.59
N ALA A 450 14.57 -26.40 -5.35
CA ALA A 450 15.74 -25.71 -4.81
C ALA A 450 15.41 -24.30 -4.27
N TYR A 451 14.27 -23.73 -4.65
CA TYR A 451 13.82 -22.41 -4.20
C TYR A 451 13.20 -22.50 -2.81
N LYS A 452 13.47 -21.47 -1.99
CA LYS A 452 12.96 -21.40 -0.61
C LYS A 452 12.42 -20.02 -0.33
N ILE A 453 11.25 -19.96 0.27
CA ILE A 453 10.71 -18.72 0.83
C ILE A 453 11.28 -18.58 2.25
N PRO A 454 11.94 -17.46 2.58
CA PRO A 454 12.40 -17.21 3.94
C PRO A 454 11.24 -17.21 4.92
N ALA A 455 11.43 -17.80 6.09
CA ALA A 455 10.40 -17.83 7.14
C ALA A 455 10.13 -16.48 7.77
N ALA A 456 11.09 -15.56 7.69
CA ALA A 456 10.95 -14.19 8.16
C ALA A 456 11.64 -13.21 7.21
N SER A 457 10.95 -12.18 6.80
CA SER A 457 11.50 -11.09 6.01
C SER A 457 12.37 -10.16 6.87
N ALA A 458 13.47 -9.64 6.31
CA ALA A 458 14.28 -8.60 6.94
C ALA A 458 13.44 -7.31 7.19
N HIS A 459 12.44 -7.07 6.36
CA HIS A 459 11.52 -5.93 6.48
C HIS A 459 10.60 -6.02 7.71
N ALA A 460 10.30 -7.21 8.21
CA ALA A 460 9.51 -7.37 9.45
C ALA A 460 10.22 -6.75 10.66
N LYS A 461 11.53 -6.94 10.80
CA LYS A 461 12.33 -6.31 11.87
C LYS A 461 12.40 -4.79 11.71
N ALA A 462 12.52 -4.30 10.47
CA ALA A 462 12.53 -2.87 10.20
C ALA A 462 11.17 -2.23 10.54
N LEU A 463 10.07 -2.88 10.21
CA LEU A 463 8.72 -2.45 10.58
C LEU A 463 8.57 -2.39 12.11
N GLU A 464 8.95 -3.46 12.82
CA GLU A 464 8.90 -3.51 14.29
C GLU A 464 9.70 -2.37 14.94
N ALA A 465 10.90 -2.08 14.41
CA ALA A 465 11.72 -0.98 14.90
C ALA A 465 11.05 0.39 14.67
N ARG A 466 10.40 0.60 13.53
CA ARG A 466 9.66 1.84 13.23
C ARG A 466 8.47 2.03 14.17
N VAL A 467 7.68 0.98 14.39
CA VAL A 467 6.53 1.03 15.30
C VAL A 467 7.00 1.35 16.73
N LYS A 468 8.02 0.65 17.24
CA LYS A 468 8.60 0.93 18.56
C LYS A 468 9.13 2.36 18.71
N ALA A 469 9.69 2.93 17.65
CA ALA A 469 10.17 4.32 17.66
C ALA A 469 9.01 5.31 17.77
N LEU A 470 7.88 5.08 17.09
CA LEU A 470 6.68 5.91 17.20
C LEU A 470 6.07 5.80 18.59
N ASP A 471 5.94 4.59 19.15
CA ASP A 471 5.43 4.36 20.51
C ASP A 471 6.29 5.08 21.56
N ALA A 472 7.61 5.02 21.43
CA ALA A 472 8.54 5.69 22.34
C ALA A 472 8.41 7.22 22.26
N ALA A 473 8.20 7.77 21.06
CA ALA A 473 7.98 9.20 20.87
C ALA A 473 6.65 9.64 21.49
N HIS A 474 5.58 8.89 21.27
CA HIS A 474 4.28 9.14 21.87
C HIS A 474 4.35 9.15 23.42
N ALA A 475 5.01 8.15 24.01
CA ALA A 475 5.24 8.10 25.46
C ALA A 475 6.06 9.30 25.98
N LEU A 476 7.06 9.75 25.21
CA LEU A 476 7.83 10.95 25.54
C LEU A 476 6.95 12.21 25.52
N LEU A 477 6.16 12.40 24.46
CA LEU A 477 5.24 13.53 24.33
C LEU A 477 4.23 13.56 25.48
N GLU A 478 3.62 12.43 25.81
CA GLU A 478 2.71 12.33 26.96
C GLU A 478 3.38 12.75 28.28
N LYS A 479 4.63 12.34 28.50
CA LYS A 479 5.41 12.72 29.69
C LYS A 479 5.60 14.24 29.77
N GLU A 480 6.01 14.88 28.67
CA GLU A 480 6.23 16.33 28.61
C GLU A 480 4.92 17.10 28.83
N VAL A 481 3.82 16.64 28.21
CA VAL A 481 2.46 17.19 28.42
C VAL A 481 2.07 17.11 29.88
N LYS A 482 2.20 15.93 30.51
CA LYS A 482 1.86 15.73 31.93
C LYS A 482 2.71 16.60 32.88
N ALA A 483 3.95 16.93 32.50
CA ALA A 483 4.81 17.80 33.30
C ALA A 483 4.36 19.28 33.28
N LEU A 484 3.74 19.74 32.20
CA LEU A 484 3.28 21.11 32.03
C LEU A 484 1.82 21.32 32.53
N VAL A 485 1.00 20.27 32.54
CA VAL A 485 -0.39 20.31 33.01
C VAL A 485 -0.49 20.29 34.55
N LYS A 486 0.55 19.84 35.24
CA LYS A 486 0.63 19.87 36.72
C LYS A 486 0.82 21.29 37.24
#